data_1b0f509e576ce1091e93c70abe430178
#
_entry.id   1b0f509e576ce1091e93c70abe430178
#
_cell.length_a   1.000
_cell.length_b   1.000
_cell.length_c   1.000
_cell.angle_alpha   90.00
_cell.angle_beta   90.00
_cell.angle_gamma   90.00
#
_symmetry.space_group_name_H-M   'P 1'
#
loop_
_entity.id
_entity.type
_entity.pdbx_description
1 polymer ?
#
loop_
_entity_poly.entity_id
_entity_poly.type
_entity_poly.pdbx_seq_one_letter_code
_entity_poly.pdbx_strand_id
1 'polypeptide(L)'
;DGLWYVTTLNIGPIHDNSLGCAKNLEFRTQVFELKHLKTLSFFNCFVSPKRHPIAIPSNSWDKLGGSLESLEFRSNPGLIGKIPVSFGSLVKLKSLVLLENGLTGNIPTNIGNLINLKRLVLAGNRFVGWIPDSFGGLNELLIYDLSRNTLSGPLPLTLGGLTSLLKLDLSNNQLEGMLPSEISNLKNLTLLDLRNNKISSGLTKSFQGMCSLEELVLSNNPIGGDLMSLEWHNLHNLVILDLSNIGLTGEIPESMSKLKRLRFLGLSDNNLTGTLSPKLATLPCVSALYLNANNLTGELNFPDDFYREVGRRFRAWNNPNLCYPVGLVSASHVPYGVKPCQQQVTLLEHDLRTKLANGNMNQNSQFVASLGFTSYGFGAGIWWVSLVEMLIGLFLNCFL
;
A
#
# COMPACT_ATOMS: atom_id res chain seq x y z
N ASP A 1 -44.48 17.27 -16.36
CA ASP A 1 -45.61 16.32 -16.26
C ASP A 1 -46.22 16.25 -14.84
N GLY A 2 -45.64 16.93 -13.83
CA GLY A 2 -46.15 16.95 -12.43
C GLY A 2 -46.06 15.61 -11.68
N LEU A 3 -45.39 14.60 -12.25
CA LEU A 3 -45.22 13.29 -11.61
C LEU A 3 -43.90 13.22 -10.83
N TRP A 4 -43.97 12.56 -9.68
CA TRP A 4 -42.78 12.28 -8.84
C TRP A 4 -42.23 10.91 -9.20
N TYR A 5 -40.90 10.80 -9.35
CA TYR A 5 -40.20 9.56 -9.63
C TYR A 5 -39.15 9.25 -8.59
N VAL A 6 -38.99 7.97 -8.27
CA VAL A 6 -37.87 7.50 -7.43
C VAL A 6 -36.59 7.51 -8.25
N THR A 7 -35.65 8.36 -7.87
CA THR A 7 -34.35 8.48 -8.53
C THR A 7 -33.21 7.88 -7.70
N THR A 8 -33.41 7.73 -6.38
CA THR A 8 -32.40 7.21 -5.46
C THR A 8 -33.03 6.22 -4.51
N LEU A 9 -32.44 5.04 -4.40
CA LEU A 9 -32.84 3.99 -3.49
C LEU A 9 -31.59 3.50 -2.71
N ASN A 10 -31.49 3.93 -1.45
CA ASN A 10 -30.44 3.52 -0.54
C ASN A 10 -31.06 2.65 0.55
N ILE A 11 -30.55 1.42 0.72
CA ILE A 11 -31.09 0.42 1.64
C ILE A 11 -29.98 -0.01 2.60
N GLY A 12 -30.29 0.03 3.89
CA GLY A 12 -29.39 -0.40 4.97
C GLY A 12 -29.02 0.71 5.95
N PRO A 13 -28.21 0.40 6.97
CA PRO A 13 -27.83 1.33 8.04
C PRO A 13 -26.78 2.34 7.57
N ILE A 14 -27.20 3.32 6.76
CA ILE A 14 -26.32 4.32 6.13
C ILE A 14 -25.93 5.45 7.10
N HIS A 15 -26.75 5.71 8.13
CA HIS A 15 -26.53 6.71 9.16
C HIS A 15 -26.64 6.10 10.56
N ASP A 16 -26.03 6.74 11.55
CA ASP A 16 -26.20 6.41 12.95
C ASP A 16 -27.72 6.45 13.29
N ASN A 17 -28.22 5.37 13.93
CA ASN A 17 -29.65 5.12 14.21
C ASN A 17 -30.52 4.67 13.02
N SER A 18 -29.97 4.37 11.86
CA SER A 18 -30.75 3.74 10.78
C SER A 18 -31.16 2.31 11.17
N LEU A 19 -32.38 1.94 10.81
CA LEU A 19 -32.87 0.56 11.00
C LEU A 19 -32.06 -0.38 10.08
N GLY A 20 -31.61 -1.51 10.64
CA GLY A 20 -30.98 -2.57 9.86
C GLY A 20 -31.97 -3.22 8.88
N CYS A 21 -31.45 -3.91 7.89
CA CYS A 21 -32.26 -4.66 6.95
C CYS A 21 -32.95 -5.87 7.61
N ALA A 22 -34.11 -6.28 7.10
CA ALA A 22 -34.80 -7.48 7.54
C ALA A 22 -33.91 -8.72 7.36
N LYS A 23 -33.96 -9.67 8.33
CA LYS A 23 -33.09 -10.87 8.32
C LYS A 23 -33.28 -11.78 7.11
N ASN A 24 -34.42 -11.70 6.43
CA ASN A 24 -34.78 -12.47 5.23
C ASN A 24 -35.02 -11.56 4.02
N LEU A 25 -34.27 -10.47 3.92
CA LEU A 25 -34.32 -9.58 2.76
C LEU A 25 -33.95 -10.34 1.49
N GLU A 26 -34.78 -10.21 0.45
CA GLU A 26 -34.56 -10.76 -0.86
C GLU A 26 -34.34 -9.64 -1.87
N PHE A 27 -33.56 -9.92 -2.92
CA PHE A 27 -33.41 -9.01 -4.04
C PHE A 27 -34.62 -9.15 -4.99
N ARG A 28 -35.59 -8.28 -4.82
CA ARG A 28 -36.84 -8.36 -5.60
C ARG A 28 -36.71 -7.66 -6.95
N THR A 29 -37.28 -8.30 -7.98
CA THR A 29 -37.23 -7.81 -9.36
C THR A 29 -38.02 -6.52 -9.61
N GLN A 30 -38.90 -6.12 -8.70
CA GLN A 30 -39.65 -4.87 -8.76
C GLN A 30 -38.76 -3.63 -8.81
N VAL A 31 -37.50 -3.71 -8.35
CA VAL A 31 -36.54 -2.60 -8.48
C VAL A 31 -36.32 -2.21 -9.93
N PHE A 32 -36.42 -3.16 -10.88
CA PHE A 32 -36.26 -2.91 -12.31
C PHE A 32 -37.42 -2.18 -12.98
N GLU A 33 -38.54 -1.99 -12.27
CA GLU A 33 -39.65 -1.17 -12.75
C GLU A 33 -39.46 0.33 -12.45
N LEU A 34 -38.42 0.69 -11.68
CA LEU A 34 -38.07 2.07 -11.34
C LEU A 34 -37.24 2.71 -12.48
N LYS A 35 -37.88 2.97 -13.62
CA LYS A 35 -37.22 3.41 -14.86
C LYS A 35 -36.42 4.70 -14.79
N HIS A 36 -36.64 5.51 -13.74
CA HIS A 36 -35.91 6.78 -13.49
C HIS A 36 -34.86 6.65 -12.40
N LEU A 37 -34.58 5.41 -11.92
CA LEU A 37 -33.61 5.17 -10.88
C LEU A 37 -32.18 5.50 -11.36
N LYS A 38 -31.51 6.43 -10.65
CA LYS A 38 -30.13 6.85 -10.91
C LYS A 38 -29.15 6.21 -9.94
N THR A 39 -29.60 5.98 -8.69
CA THR A 39 -28.74 5.40 -7.65
C THR A 39 -29.44 4.24 -6.99
N LEU A 40 -28.75 3.10 -6.92
CA LEU A 40 -29.16 1.93 -6.17
C LEU A 40 -28.01 1.51 -5.24
N SER A 41 -28.29 1.47 -3.95
CA SER A 41 -27.30 1.08 -2.95
C SER A 41 -27.89 0.13 -1.91
N PHE A 42 -27.11 -0.92 -1.56
CA PHE A 42 -27.35 -1.82 -0.43
C PHE A 42 -26.10 -1.84 0.47
N PHE A 43 -26.26 -1.42 1.69
CA PHE A 43 -25.20 -1.43 2.67
C PHE A 43 -25.54 -2.33 3.85
N ASN A 44 -24.67 -3.33 4.11
CA ASN A 44 -24.79 -4.26 5.27
C ASN A 44 -26.17 -4.91 5.42
N CYS A 45 -26.79 -5.33 4.32
CA CYS A 45 -28.12 -5.93 4.28
C CYS A 45 -28.09 -7.45 4.16
N PHE A 46 -27.24 -8.00 3.28
CA PHE A 46 -27.13 -9.43 3.03
C PHE A 46 -25.99 -10.01 3.89
N VAL A 47 -26.22 -10.14 5.21
CA VAL A 47 -25.15 -10.42 6.18
C VAL A 47 -24.94 -11.92 6.49
N SER A 48 -25.81 -12.79 6.02
CA SER A 48 -25.83 -14.22 6.42
C SER A 48 -25.51 -15.17 5.26
N PRO A 49 -24.21 -15.38 4.91
CA PRO A 49 -23.83 -16.21 3.75
C PRO A 49 -24.21 -17.69 3.87
N LYS A 50 -24.33 -18.21 5.09
CA LYS A 50 -24.66 -19.64 5.33
C LYS A 50 -26.16 -19.90 5.47
N ARG A 51 -26.94 -18.95 5.95
CA ARG A 51 -28.38 -19.13 6.22
C ARG A 51 -29.26 -18.63 5.09
N HIS A 52 -28.93 -17.49 4.51
CA HIS A 52 -29.70 -16.83 3.45
C HIS A 52 -28.75 -16.23 2.42
N PRO A 53 -28.07 -17.07 1.59
CA PRO A 53 -27.26 -16.58 0.50
C PRO A 53 -28.15 -15.97 -0.59
N ILE A 54 -27.83 -14.77 -1.01
CA ILE A 54 -28.53 -14.04 -2.06
C ILE A 54 -27.62 -13.84 -3.26
N ALA A 55 -28.11 -14.12 -4.46
CA ALA A 55 -27.40 -13.81 -5.69
C ALA A 55 -27.95 -12.52 -6.32
N ILE A 56 -27.08 -11.79 -6.98
CA ILE A 56 -27.50 -10.67 -7.84
C ILE A 56 -28.33 -11.25 -9.00
N PRO A 57 -29.55 -10.74 -9.26
CA PRO A 57 -30.35 -11.20 -10.39
C PRO A 57 -29.57 -11.12 -11.71
N SER A 58 -29.60 -12.19 -12.50
CA SER A 58 -28.84 -12.29 -13.75
C SER A 58 -29.42 -11.43 -14.89
N ASN A 59 -30.71 -11.12 -14.85
CA ASN A 59 -31.47 -10.50 -15.93
C ASN A 59 -32.09 -9.15 -15.50
N SER A 60 -32.64 -8.43 -16.46
CA SER A 60 -33.41 -7.19 -16.29
C SER A 60 -32.61 -5.93 -15.95
N TRP A 61 -31.29 -5.98 -15.86
CA TRP A 61 -30.44 -4.79 -15.65
C TRP A 61 -30.49 -3.83 -16.84
N ASP A 62 -30.73 -4.34 -18.03
CA ASP A 62 -30.96 -3.57 -19.26
C ASP A 62 -32.08 -2.54 -19.12
N LYS A 63 -33.13 -2.82 -18.32
CA LYS A 63 -34.22 -1.89 -18.03
C LYS A 63 -33.74 -0.60 -17.33
N LEU A 64 -32.63 -0.68 -16.60
CA LEU A 64 -32.01 0.46 -15.90
C LEU A 64 -30.85 1.08 -16.68
N GLY A 65 -30.51 0.53 -17.85
CA GLY A 65 -29.36 0.96 -18.65
C GLY A 65 -29.41 2.42 -19.08
N GLY A 66 -30.63 2.95 -19.29
CA GLY A 66 -30.86 4.35 -19.67
C GLY A 66 -30.87 5.35 -18.51
N SER A 67 -30.88 4.91 -17.25
CA SER A 67 -31.05 5.78 -16.09
C SER A 67 -30.03 5.61 -14.97
N LEU A 68 -29.53 4.38 -14.71
CA LEU A 68 -28.71 4.10 -13.55
C LEU A 68 -27.29 4.68 -13.73
N GLU A 69 -26.91 5.57 -12.81
CA GLU A 69 -25.60 6.24 -12.77
C GLU A 69 -24.69 5.69 -11.68
N SER A 70 -25.26 5.17 -10.58
CA SER A 70 -24.51 4.58 -9.45
C SER A 70 -25.14 3.27 -8.98
N LEU A 71 -24.33 2.22 -8.89
CA LEU A 71 -24.72 0.91 -8.33
C LEU A 71 -23.71 0.53 -7.26
N GLU A 72 -24.18 0.38 -6.01
CA GLU A 72 -23.31 0.13 -4.86
C GLU A 72 -23.84 -0.99 -3.95
N PHE A 73 -23.08 -2.06 -3.82
CA PHE A 73 -23.27 -3.11 -2.81
C PHE A 73 -22.05 -3.14 -1.91
N ARG A 74 -22.22 -2.77 -0.63
CA ARG A 74 -21.12 -2.66 0.33
C ARG A 74 -21.37 -3.50 1.57
N SER A 75 -20.36 -4.23 2.00
CA SER A 75 -20.35 -5.02 3.24
C SER A 75 -21.53 -6.01 3.32
N ASN A 76 -21.77 -6.74 2.23
CA ASN A 76 -22.83 -7.76 2.14
C ASN A 76 -22.21 -9.16 1.96
N PRO A 77 -21.63 -9.78 3.00
CA PRO A 77 -20.97 -11.08 2.86
C PRO A 77 -21.90 -12.21 2.42
N GLY A 78 -23.22 -12.06 2.59
CA GLY A 78 -24.25 -12.96 2.11
C GLY A 78 -24.68 -12.74 0.66
N LEU A 79 -24.20 -11.68 -0.01
CA LEU A 79 -24.38 -11.46 -1.43
C LEU A 79 -23.31 -12.26 -2.17
N ILE A 80 -23.71 -13.40 -2.75
CA ILE A 80 -22.82 -14.39 -3.33
C ILE A 80 -23.05 -14.57 -4.86
N GLY A 81 -22.25 -15.41 -5.48
CA GLY A 81 -22.38 -15.74 -6.90
C GLY A 81 -21.54 -14.81 -7.78
N LYS A 82 -21.88 -14.74 -9.05
CA LYS A 82 -21.11 -14.02 -10.07
C LYS A 82 -21.70 -12.63 -10.34
N ILE A 83 -20.87 -11.71 -10.82
CA ILE A 83 -21.38 -10.47 -11.43
C ILE A 83 -22.17 -10.83 -12.70
N PRO A 84 -23.44 -10.36 -12.86
CA PRO A 84 -24.21 -10.62 -14.08
C PRO A 84 -23.56 -9.98 -15.30
N VAL A 85 -23.52 -10.73 -16.42
CA VAL A 85 -23.03 -10.22 -17.71
C VAL A 85 -23.87 -9.02 -18.19
N SER A 86 -25.17 -9.00 -17.84
CA SER A 86 -26.09 -7.90 -18.14
C SER A 86 -25.73 -6.56 -17.48
N PHE A 87 -24.76 -6.52 -16.54
CA PHE A 87 -24.22 -5.23 -16.05
C PHE A 87 -23.60 -4.40 -17.18
N GLY A 88 -23.06 -5.06 -18.23
CA GLY A 88 -22.57 -4.35 -19.41
C GLY A 88 -23.60 -3.54 -20.18
N SER A 89 -24.91 -3.71 -19.88
CA SER A 89 -26.00 -2.89 -20.45
C SER A 89 -26.23 -1.57 -19.70
N LEU A 90 -25.59 -1.35 -18.55
CA LEU A 90 -25.75 -0.16 -17.73
C LEU A 90 -24.91 1.02 -18.27
N VAL A 91 -25.11 1.39 -19.50
CA VAL A 91 -24.24 2.32 -20.25
C VAL A 91 -24.16 3.75 -19.68
N LYS A 92 -25.09 4.13 -18.81
CA LYS A 92 -25.05 5.42 -18.08
C LYS A 92 -24.28 5.36 -16.77
N LEU A 93 -23.79 4.16 -16.38
CA LEU A 93 -23.15 3.97 -15.09
C LEU A 93 -21.83 4.74 -15.00
N LYS A 94 -21.69 5.52 -13.94
CA LYS A 94 -20.49 6.29 -13.58
C LYS A 94 -19.76 5.68 -12.38
N SER A 95 -20.49 4.98 -11.51
CA SER A 95 -19.94 4.33 -10.32
C SER A 95 -20.47 2.90 -10.18
N LEU A 96 -19.55 1.92 -10.18
CA LEU A 96 -19.82 0.52 -9.83
C LEU A 96 -18.98 0.15 -8.62
N VAL A 97 -19.65 -0.07 -7.48
CA VAL A 97 -18.99 -0.43 -6.23
C VAL A 97 -19.59 -1.72 -5.69
N LEU A 98 -18.81 -2.79 -5.69
CA LEU A 98 -19.15 -4.09 -5.13
C LEU A 98 -18.12 -4.44 -4.03
N LEU A 99 -18.11 -3.65 -2.96
CA LEU A 99 -17.09 -3.68 -1.92
C LEU A 99 -17.47 -4.65 -0.79
N GLU A 100 -16.56 -5.55 -0.43
CA GLU A 100 -16.71 -6.45 0.75
C GLU A 100 -17.98 -7.31 0.71
N ASN A 101 -18.16 -8.01 -0.41
CA ASN A 101 -19.25 -8.96 -0.58
C ASN A 101 -18.73 -10.41 -0.64
N GLY A 102 -19.63 -11.37 -0.80
CA GLY A 102 -19.31 -12.79 -1.02
C GLY A 102 -19.21 -13.19 -2.51
N LEU A 103 -19.02 -12.23 -3.42
CA LEU A 103 -19.04 -12.45 -4.87
C LEU A 103 -17.84 -13.29 -5.34
N THR A 104 -18.07 -14.13 -6.37
CA THR A 104 -17.11 -15.11 -6.88
C THR A 104 -17.06 -15.13 -8.40
N GLY A 105 -16.16 -15.95 -8.96
CA GLY A 105 -16.01 -16.18 -10.40
C GLY A 105 -15.20 -15.09 -11.09
N ASN A 106 -15.15 -15.13 -12.41
CA ASN A 106 -14.40 -14.17 -13.20
C ASN A 106 -15.14 -12.83 -13.30
N ILE A 107 -14.38 -11.75 -13.41
CA ILE A 107 -14.94 -10.44 -13.70
C ILE A 107 -15.40 -10.42 -15.18
N PRO A 108 -16.68 -10.08 -15.49
CA PRO A 108 -17.18 -10.11 -16.85
C PRO A 108 -16.52 -9.06 -17.74
N THR A 109 -16.08 -9.46 -18.94
CA THR A 109 -15.50 -8.54 -19.93
C THR A 109 -16.43 -7.41 -20.35
N ASN A 110 -17.75 -7.66 -20.28
CA ASN A 110 -18.80 -6.69 -20.64
C ASN A 110 -18.82 -5.43 -19.76
N ILE A 111 -18.17 -5.44 -18.59
CA ILE A 111 -17.97 -4.22 -17.79
C ILE A 111 -17.16 -3.18 -18.58
N GLY A 112 -16.27 -3.63 -19.49
CA GLY A 112 -15.56 -2.75 -20.43
C GLY A 112 -16.45 -1.93 -21.37
N ASN A 113 -17.74 -2.26 -21.50
CA ASN A 113 -18.72 -1.48 -22.28
C ASN A 113 -19.19 -0.20 -21.55
N LEU A 114 -18.89 -0.08 -20.25
CA LEU A 114 -19.33 1.04 -19.40
C LEU A 114 -18.39 2.25 -19.55
N ILE A 115 -18.30 2.80 -20.74
CA ILE A 115 -17.32 3.83 -21.12
C ILE A 115 -17.43 5.14 -20.32
N ASN A 116 -18.57 5.39 -19.65
CA ASN A 116 -18.78 6.54 -18.75
C ASN A 116 -18.34 6.27 -17.31
N LEU A 117 -17.77 5.08 -17.05
CA LEU A 117 -17.42 4.68 -15.68
C LEU A 117 -16.23 5.50 -15.17
N LYS A 118 -16.43 6.16 -14.04
CA LYS A 118 -15.40 6.94 -13.31
C LYS A 118 -14.87 6.20 -12.09
N ARG A 119 -15.64 5.26 -11.56
CA ARG A 119 -15.28 4.50 -10.37
C ARG A 119 -15.65 3.03 -10.54
N LEU A 120 -14.65 2.16 -10.47
CA LEU A 120 -14.80 0.70 -10.45
C LEU A 120 -14.12 0.16 -9.19
N VAL A 121 -14.91 -0.27 -8.22
CA VAL A 121 -14.43 -0.84 -6.94
C VAL A 121 -15.05 -2.22 -6.78
N LEU A 122 -14.24 -3.26 -6.86
CA LEU A 122 -14.64 -4.65 -6.69
C LEU A 122 -13.89 -5.32 -5.51
N ALA A 123 -13.32 -4.52 -4.63
CA ALA A 123 -12.42 -4.93 -3.57
C ALA A 123 -13.10 -5.82 -2.51
N GLY A 124 -12.31 -6.69 -1.84
CA GLY A 124 -12.80 -7.50 -0.72
C GLY A 124 -13.84 -8.54 -1.12
N ASN A 125 -13.66 -9.18 -2.27
CA ASN A 125 -14.49 -10.27 -2.77
C ASN A 125 -13.67 -11.57 -2.95
N ARG A 126 -14.18 -12.50 -3.74
CA ARG A 126 -13.52 -13.77 -4.08
C ARG A 126 -13.44 -13.96 -5.59
N PHE A 127 -13.20 -12.87 -6.32
CA PHE A 127 -13.03 -12.92 -7.77
C PHE A 127 -11.76 -13.67 -8.14
N VAL A 128 -11.83 -14.46 -9.21
CA VAL A 128 -10.74 -15.28 -9.74
C VAL A 128 -10.48 -14.93 -11.21
N GLY A 129 -9.43 -15.52 -11.78
CA GLY A 129 -9.08 -15.33 -13.18
C GLY A 129 -8.36 -14.02 -13.45
N TRP A 130 -8.36 -13.58 -14.68
CA TRP A 130 -7.56 -12.47 -15.18
C TRP A 130 -8.30 -11.15 -15.13
N ILE A 131 -7.57 -10.05 -15.08
CA ILE A 131 -8.11 -8.71 -15.31
C ILE A 131 -8.44 -8.60 -16.81
N PRO A 132 -9.69 -8.26 -17.19
CA PRO A 132 -10.08 -8.20 -18.60
C PRO A 132 -9.37 -7.09 -19.38
N ASP A 133 -8.83 -7.41 -20.56
CA ASP A 133 -8.23 -6.44 -21.48
C ASP A 133 -9.19 -5.34 -21.90
N SER A 134 -10.50 -5.65 -21.98
CA SER A 134 -11.55 -4.69 -22.36
C SER A 134 -11.64 -3.49 -21.43
N PHE A 135 -11.08 -3.56 -20.21
CA PHE A 135 -11.11 -2.45 -19.26
C PHE A 135 -10.19 -1.30 -19.65
N GLY A 136 -9.18 -1.55 -20.50
CA GLY A 136 -8.33 -0.49 -21.06
C GLY A 136 -9.08 0.57 -21.88
N GLY A 137 -10.33 0.31 -22.29
CA GLY A 137 -11.22 1.26 -22.96
C GLY A 137 -11.99 2.20 -22.03
N LEU A 138 -11.88 2.04 -20.69
CA LEU A 138 -12.59 2.86 -19.72
C LEU A 138 -11.86 4.21 -19.48
N ASN A 139 -11.78 5.04 -20.51
CA ASN A 139 -10.94 6.24 -20.53
C ASN A 139 -11.33 7.32 -19.50
N GLU A 140 -12.58 7.29 -18.99
CA GLU A 140 -13.07 8.20 -17.94
C GLU A 140 -12.75 7.71 -16.52
N LEU A 141 -12.13 6.50 -16.37
CA LEU A 141 -11.94 5.87 -15.09
C LEU A 141 -10.90 6.65 -14.25
N LEU A 142 -11.31 7.05 -13.04
CA LEU A 142 -10.50 7.78 -12.07
C LEU A 142 -10.03 6.88 -10.93
N ILE A 143 -10.87 5.94 -10.49
CA ILE A 143 -10.60 5.04 -9.38
C ILE A 143 -10.83 3.60 -9.86
N TYR A 144 -9.77 2.79 -9.76
CA TYR A 144 -9.80 1.38 -10.10
C TYR A 144 -9.23 0.58 -8.92
N ASP A 145 -10.12 -0.14 -8.22
CA ASP A 145 -9.77 -0.92 -7.04
C ASP A 145 -10.31 -2.36 -7.17
N LEU A 146 -9.40 -3.31 -7.33
CA LEU A 146 -9.66 -4.76 -7.33
C LEU A 146 -8.97 -5.45 -6.15
N SER A 147 -8.54 -4.71 -5.16
CA SER A 147 -7.77 -5.24 -4.03
C SER A 147 -8.51 -6.33 -3.25
N ARG A 148 -7.75 -7.15 -2.54
CA ARG A 148 -8.30 -8.20 -1.65
C ARG A 148 -9.25 -9.15 -2.39
N ASN A 149 -8.76 -9.75 -3.48
CA ASN A 149 -9.39 -10.80 -4.26
C ASN A 149 -8.43 -11.99 -4.47
N THR A 150 -8.73 -12.89 -5.38
CA THR A 150 -7.87 -13.99 -5.78
C THR A 150 -7.59 -13.97 -7.28
N LEU A 151 -7.52 -12.75 -7.85
CA LEU A 151 -7.19 -12.54 -9.25
C LEU A 151 -5.76 -13.00 -9.55
N SER A 152 -5.54 -13.58 -10.72
CA SER A 152 -4.28 -14.16 -11.14
C SER A 152 -3.90 -13.72 -12.56
N GLY A 153 -2.75 -14.20 -13.05
CA GLY A 153 -2.23 -13.87 -14.37
C GLY A 153 -1.61 -12.49 -14.47
N PRO A 154 -1.18 -12.10 -15.67
CA PRO A 154 -0.45 -10.86 -15.90
C PRO A 154 -1.35 -9.62 -15.86
N LEU A 155 -0.72 -8.46 -15.63
CA LEU A 155 -1.35 -7.18 -15.83
C LEU A 155 -1.55 -6.94 -17.33
N PRO A 156 -2.77 -6.60 -17.80
CA PRO A 156 -3.00 -6.37 -19.22
C PRO A 156 -2.28 -5.12 -19.74
N LEU A 157 -1.69 -5.19 -20.94
CA LEU A 157 -1.04 -4.04 -21.59
C LEU A 157 -2.00 -2.87 -21.76
N THR A 158 -3.28 -3.18 -21.93
CA THR A 158 -4.35 -2.19 -22.11
C THR A 158 -4.58 -1.28 -20.91
N LEU A 159 -4.03 -1.62 -19.73
CA LEU A 159 -4.03 -0.72 -18.55
C LEU A 159 -3.48 0.67 -18.88
N GLY A 160 -2.47 0.75 -19.77
CA GLY A 160 -1.90 2.03 -20.21
C GLY A 160 -2.89 2.94 -20.96
N GLY A 161 -4.07 2.42 -21.34
CA GLY A 161 -5.17 3.21 -21.92
C GLY A 161 -5.96 4.03 -20.89
N LEU A 162 -5.85 3.73 -19.60
CA LEU A 162 -6.59 4.40 -18.53
C LEU A 162 -5.97 5.76 -18.14
N THR A 163 -5.79 6.63 -19.09
CA THR A 163 -5.00 7.87 -18.95
C THR A 163 -5.58 8.89 -17.97
N SER A 164 -6.87 8.78 -17.62
CA SER A 164 -7.51 9.62 -16.59
C SER A 164 -7.30 9.09 -15.16
N LEU A 165 -6.70 7.90 -15.01
CA LEU A 165 -6.67 7.19 -13.74
C LEU A 165 -5.84 7.96 -12.69
N LEU A 166 -6.43 8.16 -11.51
CA LEU A 166 -5.82 8.77 -10.34
C LEU A 166 -5.37 7.72 -9.32
N LYS A 167 -6.15 6.64 -9.15
CA LYS A 167 -5.87 5.60 -8.15
C LYS A 167 -6.02 4.21 -8.77
N LEU A 168 -4.98 3.39 -8.64
CA LEU A 168 -4.95 1.98 -9.01
C LEU A 168 -4.53 1.15 -7.80
N ASP A 169 -5.48 0.38 -7.25
CA ASP A 169 -5.22 -0.58 -6.18
C ASP A 169 -5.54 -2.00 -6.66
N LEU A 170 -4.51 -2.80 -6.81
CA LEU A 170 -4.57 -4.23 -7.17
C LEU A 170 -3.97 -5.10 -6.06
N SER A 171 -3.77 -4.55 -4.88
CA SER A 171 -3.09 -5.20 -3.76
C SER A 171 -3.82 -6.45 -3.27
N ASN A 172 -3.07 -7.35 -2.63
CA ASN A 172 -3.62 -8.57 -2.03
C ASN A 172 -4.39 -9.43 -3.05
N ASN A 173 -3.69 -9.83 -4.11
CA ASN A 173 -4.14 -10.73 -5.16
C ASN A 173 -3.06 -11.80 -5.45
N GLN A 174 -3.19 -12.51 -6.57
CA GLN A 174 -2.22 -13.49 -7.05
C GLN A 174 -1.68 -13.11 -8.44
N LEU A 175 -1.68 -11.80 -8.76
CA LEU A 175 -1.22 -11.28 -10.05
C LEU A 175 0.28 -11.57 -10.21
N GLU A 176 0.70 -11.93 -11.43
CA GLU A 176 2.05 -12.39 -11.72
C GLU A 176 2.60 -11.80 -13.04
N GLY A 177 3.82 -12.18 -13.36
CA GLY A 177 4.47 -11.70 -14.58
C GLY A 177 5.02 -10.28 -14.45
N MET A 178 5.28 -9.65 -15.59
CA MET A 178 5.97 -8.35 -15.64
C MET A 178 5.00 -7.17 -15.57
N LEU A 179 5.47 -6.05 -15.02
CA LEU A 179 4.80 -4.77 -15.16
C LEU A 179 4.86 -4.32 -16.62
N PRO A 180 3.73 -4.04 -17.26
CA PRO A 180 3.72 -3.57 -18.64
C PRO A 180 4.38 -2.19 -18.75
N SER A 181 5.16 -1.95 -19.80
CA SER A 181 5.78 -0.66 -20.08
C SER A 181 4.77 0.47 -20.23
N GLU A 182 3.58 0.14 -20.69
CA GLU A 182 2.43 1.01 -20.93
C GLU A 182 1.89 1.66 -19.65
N ILE A 183 2.25 1.13 -18.47
CA ILE A 183 1.91 1.77 -17.18
C ILE A 183 2.47 3.20 -17.07
N SER A 184 3.57 3.48 -17.79
CA SER A 184 4.16 4.82 -17.90
C SER A 184 3.25 5.88 -18.54
N ASN A 185 2.17 5.45 -19.20
CA ASN A 185 1.16 6.34 -19.79
C ASN A 185 0.21 6.92 -18.74
N LEU A 186 0.16 6.35 -17.54
CA LEU A 186 -0.71 6.77 -16.45
C LEU A 186 -0.14 8.02 -15.74
N LYS A 187 0.03 9.10 -16.46
CA LYS A 187 0.71 10.33 -15.98
C LYS A 187 -0.05 11.06 -14.87
N ASN A 188 -1.36 10.84 -14.78
CA ASN A 188 -2.21 11.42 -13.74
C ASN A 188 -2.29 10.57 -12.46
N LEU A 189 -1.69 9.35 -12.47
CA LEU A 189 -1.77 8.43 -11.35
C LEU A 189 -1.06 9.00 -10.12
N THR A 190 -1.79 9.09 -9.02
CA THR A 190 -1.29 9.55 -7.72
C THR A 190 -1.02 8.38 -6.77
N LEU A 191 -1.78 7.29 -6.88
CA LEU A 191 -1.60 6.09 -6.07
C LEU A 191 -1.50 4.84 -6.95
N LEU A 192 -0.42 4.09 -6.76
CA LEU A 192 -0.22 2.74 -7.29
C LEU A 192 0.07 1.78 -6.14
N ASP A 193 -0.88 0.90 -5.83
CA ASP A 193 -0.69 -0.17 -4.85
C ASP A 193 -0.79 -1.55 -5.52
N LEU A 194 0.34 -2.25 -5.56
CA LEU A 194 0.48 -3.61 -6.09
C LEU A 194 0.95 -4.60 -5.02
N ARG A 195 1.02 -4.20 -3.75
CA ARG A 195 1.57 -5.04 -2.67
C ARG A 195 0.86 -6.39 -2.56
N ASN A 196 1.59 -7.38 -2.03
CA ASN A 196 1.09 -8.72 -1.80
C ASN A 196 0.55 -9.38 -3.09
N ASN A 197 1.41 -9.49 -4.11
CA ASN A 197 1.18 -10.17 -5.38
C ASN A 197 2.41 -11.04 -5.74
N LYS A 198 2.47 -11.54 -6.98
CA LYS A 198 3.59 -12.35 -7.51
C LYS A 198 4.27 -11.66 -8.70
N ILE A 199 4.27 -10.33 -8.75
CA ILE A 199 4.85 -9.55 -9.84
C ILE A 199 6.38 -9.64 -9.78
N SER A 200 7.04 -9.84 -10.94
CA SER A 200 8.46 -10.22 -11.02
C SER A 200 9.26 -9.49 -12.11
N SER A 201 8.99 -8.21 -12.34
CA SER A 201 9.52 -7.48 -13.52
C SER A 201 10.87 -6.79 -13.35
N GLY A 202 11.39 -6.68 -12.13
CA GLY A 202 12.41 -5.71 -11.80
C GLY A 202 11.88 -4.27 -11.72
N LEU A 203 12.64 -3.37 -11.10
CA LEU A 203 12.35 -1.94 -11.14
C LEU A 203 12.69 -1.38 -12.53
N THR A 204 11.67 -1.06 -13.31
CA THR A 204 11.83 -0.59 -14.68
C THR A 204 11.76 0.92 -14.79
N LYS A 205 12.36 1.49 -15.84
CA LYS A 205 12.26 2.92 -16.15
C LYS A 205 10.85 3.40 -16.44
N SER A 206 9.88 2.48 -16.60
CA SER A 206 8.46 2.81 -16.81
C SER A 206 7.87 3.67 -15.69
N PHE A 207 8.35 3.50 -14.45
CA PHE A 207 7.90 4.34 -13.33
C PHE A 207 8.27 5.83 -13.50
N GLN A 208 9.35 6.14 -14.23
CA GLN A 208 9.82 7.52 -14.41
C GLN A 208 8.84 8.42 -15.19
N GLY A 209 7.91 7.83 -15.95
CA GLY A 209 6.85 8.57 -16.64
C GLY A 209 5.69 9.00 -15.75
N MET A 210 5.61 8.48 -14.51
CA MET A 210 4.48 8.69 -13.59
C MET A 210 4.74 9.88 -12.65
N CYS A 211 4.91 11.07 -13.21
CA CYS A 211 5.36 12.25 -12.48
C CYS A 211 4.39 12.75 -11.39
N SER A 212 3.11 12.38 -11.47
CA SER A 212 2.09 12.74 -10.47
C SER A 212 2.05 11.81 -9.26
N LEU A 213 2.86 10.74 -9.25
CA LEU A 213 2.77 9.69 -8.26
C LEU A 213 3.16 10.20 -6.86
N GLU A 214 2.24 10.05 -5.91
CA GLU A 214 2.42 10.39 -4.49
C GLU A 214 2.62 9.13 -3.64
N GLU A 215 1.99 8.02 -4.01
CA GLU A 215 2.07 6.76 -3.28
C GLU A 215 2.45 5.61 -4.24
N LEU A 216 3.60 5.00 -4.02
CA LEU A 216 4.08 3.80 -4.71
C LEU A 216 4.32 2.69 -3.70
N VAL A 217 3.46 1.66 -3.73
CA VAL A 217 3.50 0.53 -2.81
C VAL A 217 3.63 -0.76 -3.61
N LEU A 218 4.81 -1.37 -3.58
CA LEU A 218 5.15 -2.59 -4.32
C LEU A 218 5.50 -3.76 -3.39
N SER A 219 5.45 -3.56 -2.07
CA SER A 219 5.94 -4.50 -1.06
C SER A 219 5.34 -5.91 -1.20
N ASN A 220 6.13 -6.92 -0.79
CA ASN A 220 5.76 -8.33 -0.86
C ASN A 220 5.45 -8.80 -2.30
N ASN A 221 6.38 -8.57 -3.22
CA ASN A 221 6.38 -9.08 -4.58
C ASN A 221 7.81 -9.54 -4.95
N PRO A 222 7.99 -10.58 -5.77
CA PRO A 222 9.33 -10.98 -6.23
C PRO A 222 9.83 -10.09 -7.40
N ILE A 223 9.77 -8.76 -7.25
CA ILE A 223 10.12 -7.81 -8.32
C ILE A 223 11.62 -7.84 -8.63
N GLY A 224 12.47 -7.77 -7.60
CA GLY A 224 13.91 -7.68 -7.75
C GLY A 224 14.37 -6.33 -8.30
N GLY A 225 15.67 -6.28 -8.67
CA GLY A 225 16.28 -5.12 -9.32
C GLY A 225 17.18 -4.30 -8.42
N ASP A 226 17.66 -3.18 -8.98
CA ASP A 226 18.57 -2.25 -8.34
C ASP A 226 17.95 -0.85 -8.34
N LEU A 227 18.04 -0.17 -7.18
CA LEU A 227 17.55 1.21 -7.01
C LEU A 227 18.31 2.22 -7.89
N MET A 228 19.55 1.90 -8.28
CA MET A 228 20.35 2.74 -9.19
C MET A 228 19.80 2.79 -10.62
N SER A 229 18.91 1.86 -10.99
CA SER A 229 18.30 1.79 -12.32
C SER A 229 17.29 2.93 -12.58
N LEU A 230 16.85 3.64 -11.54
CA LEU A 230 15.83 4.69 -11.61
C LEU A 230 16.41 6.09 -11.33
N GLU A 231 15.92 7.05 -12.10
CA GLU A 231 16.13 8.47 -11.86
C GLU A 231 15.08 9.01 -10.87
N TRP A 232 15.34 8.84 -9.58
CA TRP A 232 14.40 9.15 -8.50
C TRP A 232 13.89 10.59 -8.50
N HIS A 233 14.68 11.54 -9.02
CA HIS A 233 14.28 12.95 -9.11
C HIS A 233 13.02 13.18 -9.98
N ASN A 234 12.70 12.26 -10.90
CA ASN A 234 11.49 12.33 -11.72
C ASN A 234 10.20 12.06 -10.89
N LEU A 235 10.34 11.34 -9.78
CA LEU A 235 9.24 11.00 -8.89
C LEU A 235 9.16 11.97 -7.69
N HIS A 236 9.37 13.25 -7.93
CA HIS A 236 9.50 14.30 -6.91
C HIS A 236 8.24 14.52 -6.05
N ASN A 237 7.09 14.04 -6.49
CA ASN A 237 5.82 14.12 -5.75
C ASN A 237 5.64 13.00 -4.71
N LEU A 238 6.52 11.98 -4.68
CA LEU A 238 6.38 10.85 -3.76
C LEU A 238 6.35 11.30 -2.29
N VAL A 239 5.32 10.82 -1.61
CA VAL A 239 5.08 10.94 -0.17
C VAL A 239 5.28 9.59 0.51
N ILE A 240 4.82 8.51 -0.11
CA ILE A 240 4.97 7.13 0.37
C ILE A 240 5.68 6.30 -0.71
N LEU A 241 6.79 5.68 -0.32
CA LEU A 241 7.51 4.71 -1.13
C LEU A 241 7.74 3.44 -0.29
N ASP A 242 7.02 2.37 -0.61
CA ASP A 242 7.20 1.07 0.03
C ASP A 242 7.66 0.00 -0.97
N LEU A 243 8.93 -0.34 -0.86
CA LEU A 243 9.62 -1.37 -1.64
C LEU A 243 10.12 -2.50 -0.73
N SER A 244 9.46 -2.72 0.41
CA SER A 244 9.85 -3.75 1.37
C SER A 244 9.57 -5.14 0.82
N ASN A 245 10.49 -6.09 1.07
CA ASN A 245 10.36 -7.49 0.66
C ASN A 245 10.04 -7.66 -0.84
N ILE A 246 10.84 -7.02 -1.71
CA ILE A 246 10.71 -7.16 -3.16
C ILE A 246 11.96 -7.77 -3.83
N GLY A 247 13.00 -8.15 -3.05
CA GLY A 247 14.22 -8.76 -3.54
C GLY A 247 15.22 -7.77 -4.15
N LEU A 248 15.24 -6.51 -3.67
CA LEU A 248 16.20 -5.50 -4.11
C LEU A 248 17.64 -5.88 -3.76
N THR A 249 18.56 -5.54 -4.66
CA THR A 249 20.00 -5.67 -4.51
C THR A 249 20.71 -4.33 -4.77
N GLY A 250 22.04 -4.29 -4.59
CA GLY A 250 22.82 -3.08 -4.80
C GLY A 250 22.72 -2.06 -3.67
N GLU A 251 23.03 -0.82 -3.96
CA GLU A 251 23.11 0.26 -2.96
C GLU A 251 21.87 1.17 -2.99
N ILE A 252 21.65 1.89 -1.88
CA ILE A 252 20.64 2.95 -1.80
C ILE A 252 21.24 4.22 -2.42
N PRO A 253 20.72 4.69 -3.58
CA PRO A 253 21.30 5.84 -4.25
C PRO A 253 21.07 7.14 -3.49
N GLU A 254 22.10 7.98 -3.43
CA GLU A 254 22.01 9.30 -2.83
C GLU A 254 20.91 10.17 -3.47
N SER A 255 20.60 9.94 -4.74
CA SER A 255 19.54 10.66 -5.47
C SER A 255 18.15 10.55 -4.82
N MET A 256 17.90 9.53 -3.98
CA MET A 256 16.66 9.43 -3.20
C MET A 256 16.51 10.58 -2.19
N SER A 257 17.59 11.23 -1.75
CA SER A 257 17.54 12.43 -0.91
C SER A 257 16.92 13.67 -1.61
N LYS A 258 16.67 13.58 -2.92
CA LYS A 258 15.94 14.59 -3.69
C LYS A 258 14.43 14.50 -3.58
N LEU A 259 13.89 13.43 -3.00
CA LEU A 259 12.45 13.21 -2.79
C LEU A 259 11.93 14.04 -1.61
N LYS A 260 11.86 15.36 -1.77
CA LYS A 260 11.64 16.32 -0.66
C LYS A 260 10.27 16.20 0.01
N ARG A 261 9.27 15.60 -0.66
CA ARG A 261 7.93 15.36 -0.10
C ARG A 261 7.82 14.02 0.62
N LEU A 262 8.89 13.17 0.59
CA LEU A 262 8.84 11.82 1.12
C LEU A 262 8.68 11.82 2.65
N ARG A 263 7.64 11.14 3.13
CA ARG A 263 7.34 10.93 4.55
C ARG A 263 7.66 9.52 5.02
N PHE A 264 7.39 8.54 4.17
CA PHE A 264 7.64 7.13 4.46
C PHE A 264 8.54 6.52 3.38
N LEU A 265 9.64 5.89 3.81
CA LEU A 265 10.48 5.06 2.97
C LEU A 265 10.63 3.67 3.59
N GLY A 266 10.03 2.66 2.94
CA GLY A 266 10.12 1.25 3.29
C GLY A 266 11.06 0.51 2.31
N LEU A 267 12.18 0.02 2.81
CA LEU A 267 13.17 -0.80 2.09
C LEU A 267 13.53 -2.05 2.88
N SER A 268 12.78 -2.39 3.94
CA SER A 268 13.06 -3.54 4.80
C SER A 268 12.97 -4.87 4.03
N ASP A 269 13.63 -5.89 4.58
CA ASP A 269 13.54 -7.26 4.09
C ASP A 269 13.96 -7.41 2.61
N ASN A 270 15.11 -6.79 2.25
CA ASN A 270 15.73 -6.87 0.93
C ASN A 270 17.19 -7.36 1.05
N ASN A 271 17.94 -7.33 -0.05
CA ASN A 271 19.36 -7.69 -0.08
C ASN A 271 20.25 -6.47 -0.42
N LEU A 272 19.87 -5.29 0.10
CA LEU A 272 20.58 -4.04 -0.13
C LEU A 272 21.92 -4.04 0.61
N THR A 273 22.94 -3.44 -0.04
CA THR A 273 24.32 -3.36 0.43
C THR A 273 24.82 -1.91 0.48
N GLY A 274 26.10 -1.74 0.79
CA GLY A 274 26.75 -0.42 0.82
C GLY A 274 26.39 0.42 2.05
N THR A 275 26.76 1.69 2.02
CA THR A 275 26.63 2.63 3.12
C THR A 275 25.43 3.57 2.93
N LEU A 276 24.92 4.10 4.02
CA LEU A 276 23.82 5.06 4.00
C LEU A 276 24.33 6.48 3.85
N SER A 277 23.86 7.20 2.84
CA SER A 277 24.16 8.63 2.71
C SER A 277 23.54 9.44 3.85
N PRO A 278 24.32 10.28 4.57
CA PRO A 278 23.78 11.18 5.58
C PRO A 278 22.70 12.13 5.05
N LYS A 279 22.65 12.37 3.75
CA LYS A 279 21.64 13.21 3.10
C LYS A 279 20.23 12.63 3.21
N LEU A 280 20.05 11.33 3.46
CA LEU A 280 18.73 10.76 3.72
C LEU A 280 18.11 11.30 5.02
N ALA A 281 18.94 11.60 6.02
CA ALA A 281 18.48 12.22 7.26
C ALA A 281 18.13 13.72 7.12
N THR A 282 18.47 14.34 5.99
CA THR A 282 18.12 15.74 5.70
C THR A 282 16.82 15.92 4.89
N LEU A 283 16.08 14.83 4.67
CA LEU A 283 14.77 14.90 4.03
C LEU A 283 13.78 15.65 4.95
N PRO A 284 13.21 16.78 4.50
CA PRO A 284 12.48 17.70 5.39
C PRO A 284 11.17 17.13 5.94
N CYS A 285 10.57 16.17 5.26
CA CYS A 285 9.28 15.60 5.62
C CYS A 285 9.35 14.16 6.12
N VAL A 286 10.53 13.52 6.12
CA VAL A 286 10.64 12.10 6.48
C VAL A 286 10.22 11.87 7.93
N SER A 287 9.24 11.00 8.11
CA SER A 287 8.70 10.64 9.43
C SER A 287 8.90 9.16 9.76
N ALA A 288 9.19 8.32 8.76
CA ALA A 288 9.51 6.91 8.97
C ALA A 288 10.49 6.40 7.90
N LEU A 289 11.51 5.66 8.34
CA LEU A 289 12.55 5.09 7.49
C LEU A 289 12.84 3.66 7.93
N TYR A 290 12.41 2.67 7.11
CA TYR A 290 12.54 1.25 7.39
C TYR A 290 13.59 0.61 6.49
N LEU A 291 14.73 0.26 7.06
CA LEU A 291 15.91 -0.31 6.41
C LEU A 291 16.32 -1.67 6.98
N ASN A 292 15.56 -2.16 7.96
CA ASN A 292 15.86 -3.40 8.67
C ASN A 292 15.90 -4.62 7.74
N ALA A 293 16.64 -5.65 8.17
CA ALA A 293 16.78 -6.90 7.43
C ALA A 293 17.30 -6.69 6.00
N ASN A 294 18.50 -6.11 5.91
CA ASN A 294 19.29 -5.93 4.70
C ASN A 294 20.78 -6.33 4.98
N ASN A 295 21.65 -6.06 4.04
CA ASN A 295 23.10 -6.25 4.19
C ASN A 295 23.86 -4.90 4.12
N LEU A 296 23.28 -3.85 4.69
CA LEU A 296 23.88 -2.52 4.77
C LEU A 296 25.10 -2.52 5.70
N THR A 297 26.05 -1.65 5.39
CA THR A 297 27.36 -1.60 6.07
C THR A 297 27.73 -0.18 6.51
N GLY A 298 28.81 -0.07 7.30
CA GLY A 298 29.40 1.20 7.66
C GLY A 298 28.71 1.91 8.83
N GLU A 299 29.02 3.17 9.01
CA GLU A 299 28.55 3.98 10.12
C GLU A 299 27.29 4.78 9.78
N LEU A 300 26.34 4.82 10.72
CA LEU A 300 25.16 5.66 10.66
C LEU A 300 25.50 7.11 11.03
N ASN A 301 25.99 7.87 10.09
CA ASN A 301 26.36 9.28 10.28
C ASN A 301 25.15 10.23 10.17
N PHE A 302 24.06 9.91 10.88
CA PHE A 302 22.87 10.75 10.95
C PHE A 302 22.94 11.65 12.17
N PRO A 303 22.43 12.90 12.13
CA PRO A 303 22.45 13.80 13.28
C PRO A 303 21.52 13.29 14.39
N ASP A 304 21.84 13.63 15.65
CA ASP A 304 21.06 13.23 16.83
C ASP A 304 19.59 13.70 16.75
N ASP A 305 19.36 14.88 16.19
CA ASP A 305 18.02 15.42 15.97
C ASP A 305 17.16 14.49 15.11
N PHE A 306 17.73 13.87 14.08
CA PHE A 306 17.01 12.91 13.25
C PHE A 306 16.49 11.72 14.09
N TYR A 307 17.34 11.15 14.95
CA TYR A 307 16.90 10.03 15.80
C TYR A 307 15.86 10.46 16.85
N ARG A 308 15.95 11.70 17.35
CA ARG A 308 14.96 12.27 18.26
C ARG A 308 13.60 12.41 17.57
N GLU A 309 13.55 12.92 16.34
CA GLU A 309 12.31 13.19 15.59
C GLU A 309 11.64 11.92 15.09
N VAL A 310 12.43 11.01 14.50
CA VAL A 310 11.89 9.79 13.90
C VAL A 310 11.67 8.70 14.97
N GLY A 311 12.53 8.60 15.98
CA GLY A 311 12.42 7.67 17.10
C GLY A 311 12.32 6.23 16.64
N ARG A 312 11.31 5.48 17.15
CA ARG A 312 11.09 4.06 16.80
C ARG A 312 10.66 3.85 15.35
N ARG A 313 10.36 4.89 14.60
CA ARG A 313 10.05 4.85 13.16
C ARG A 313 11.30 4.88 12.28
N PHE A 314 12.48 4.97 12.88
CA PHE A 314 13.74 4.59 12.25
C PHE A 314 14.05 3.14 12.58
N ARG A 315 14.11 2.28 11.57
CA ARG A 315 14.31 0.84 11.69
C ARG A 315 15.50 0.41 10.83
N ALA A 316 16.59 -0.02 11.45
CA ALA A 316 17.81 -0.43 10.75
C ALA A 316 18.44 -1.71 11.35
N TRP A 317 17.75 -2.42 12.24
CA TRP A 317 18.23 -3.67 12.82
C TRP A 317 18.36 -4.78 11.76
N ASN A 318 19.04 -5.88 12.11
CA ASN A 318 19.35 -6.98 11.19
C ASN A 318 20.09 -6.53 9.92
N ASN A 319 21.04 -5.58 10.11
CA ASN A 319 22.09 -5.24 9.17
C ASN A 319 23.42 -5.54 9.88
N PRO A 320 24.05 -6.70 9.66
CA PRO A 320 25.12 -7.21 10.53
C PRO A 320 26.36 -6.32 10.57
N ASN A 321 26.63 -5.58 9.49
CA ASN A 321 27.81 -4.73 9.32
C ASN A 321 27.50 -3.23 9.44
N LEU A 322 26.29 -2.88 9.88
CA LEU A 322 25.89 -1.49 10.13
C LEU A 322 26.05 -1.19 11.62
N CYS A 323 26.63 -0.02 11.93
CA CYS A 323 26.86 0.41 13.31
C CYS A 323 26.56 1.91 13.49
N TYR A 324 26.39 2.38 14.73
CA TYR A 324 26.27 3.80 15.03
C TYR A 324 27.54 4.29 15.78
N PRO A 325 28.03 5.53 15.50
CA PRO A 325 29.22 6.08 16.13
C PRO A 325 28.93 6.46 17.58
N VAL A 326 29.75 5.94 18.50
CA VAL A 326 29.64 6.26 19.93
C VAL A 326 30.06 7.70 20.17
N GLY A 327 29.22 8.46 20.88
CA GLY A 327 29.47 9.86 21.23
C GLY A 327 28.82 10.89 20.28
N LEU A 328 28.34 10.49 19.11
CA LEU A 328 27.56 11.37 18.23
C LEU A 328 26.03 11.26 18.47
N VAL A 329 25.59 10.17 19.10
CA VAL A 329 24.17 9.92 19.39
C VAL A 329 24.00 9.90 20.90
N SER A 330 23.02 10.63 21.43
CA SER A 330 22.72 10.62 22.87
C SER A 330 22.21 9.24 23.30
N ALA A 331 22.47 8.83 24.54
CA ALA A 331 22.09 7.51 25.06
C ALA A 331 20.57 7.23 24.97
N SER A 332 19.74 8.28 24.94
CA SER A 332 18.28 8.19 24.81
C SER A 332 17.80 8.00 23.37
N HIS A 333 18.64 8.27 22.36
CA HIS A 333 18.28 8.27 20.94
C HIS A 333 18.97 7.16 20.14
N VAL A 334 19.65 6.23 20.82
CA VAL A 334 20.34 5.10 20.19
C VAL A 334 19.39 4.35 19.23
N PRO A 335 19.76 4.12 17.97
CA PRO A 335 18.93 3.40 17.02
C PRO A 335 18.71 1.95 17.47
N TYR A 336 17.43 1.59 17.62
CA TYR A 336 17.07 0.27 18.15
C TYR A 336 17.63 -0.88 17.31
N GLY A 337 18.29 -1.83 17.96
CA GLY A 337 18.81 -3.05 17.35
C GLY A 337 20.02 -2.85 16.43
N VAL A 338 20.62 -1.67 16.40
CA VAL A 338 21.91 -1.39 15.73
C VAL A 338 23.01 -1.42 16.79
N LYS A 339 24.16 -2.03 16.45
CA LYS A 339 25.31 -2.12 17.37
C LYS A 339 26.13 -0.83 17.36
N PRO A 340 26.80 -0.48 18.46
CA PRO A 340 27.82 0.58 18.43
C PRO A 340 28.97 0.15 17.52
N CYS A 341 29.58 1.11 16.81
CA CYS A 341 30.80 0.85 16.05
C CYS A 341 31.91 0.42 17.01
N GLN A 342 32.66 -0.61 16.64
CA GLN A 342 33.85 -0.98 17.40
C GLN A 342 34.85 0.17 17.28
N GLN A 343 35.03 0.93 18.36
CA GLN A 343 36.16 1.82 18.46
C GLN A 343 37.39 0.95 18.32
N GLN A 344 38.32 1.35 17.46
CA GLN A 344 39.64 0.70 17.40
C GLN A 344 40.25 0.81 18.82
N VAL A 345 40.18 -0.28 19.55
CA VAL A 345 40.75 -0.42 20.92
C VAL A 345 42.28 -0.29 20.89
N THR A 346 42.87 -0.26 19.70
CA THR A 346 44.32 -0.14 19.46
C THR A 346 44.97 1.13 20.02
N LEU A 347 44.23 2.24 20.19
CA LEU A 347 44.80 3.45 20.82
C LEU A 347 44.74 3.44 22.35
N LEU A 348 43.70 2.84 22.92
CA LEU A 348 43.57 2.76 24.37
C LEU A 348 44.46 1.67 25.02
N GLU A 349 44.67 0.55 24.32
CA GLU A 349 45.64 -0.46 24.79
C GLU A 349 47.08 0.04 24.74
N HIS A 350 47.44 0.87 23.75
CA HIS A 350 48.77 1.46 23.69
C HIS A 350 48.96 2.52 24.76
N ASP A 351 47.95 3.31 25.09
CA ASP A 351 48.00 4.34 26.14
C ASP A 351 47.91 3.73 27.55
N LEU A 352 47.19 2.61 27.70
CA LEU A 352 47.19 1.84 28.97
C LEU A 352 48.50 1.08 29.18
N ARG A 353 49.13 0.52 28.14
CA ARG A 353 50.45 -0.13 28.26
C ARG A 353 51.54 0.87 28.54
N THR A 354 51.50 2.07 28.00
CA THR A 354 52.45 3.15 28.30
C THR A 354 52.23 3.74 29.69
N LYS A 355 51.01 3.80 30.23
CA LYS A 355 50.72 4.23 31.60
C LYS A 355 51.02 3.17 32.64
N LEU A 356 50.90 1.89 32.32
CA LEU A 356 51.33 0.77 33.17
C LEU A 356 52.85 0.63 33.24
N ALA A 357 53.59 1.05 32.20
CA ALA A 357 55.04 1.07 32.17
C ALA A 357 55.64 2.23 33.04
N ASN A 358 54.86 3.28 33.35
CA ASN A 358 55.29 4.48 34.06
C ASN A 358 54.74 4.56 35.47
N GLY A 359 54.48 3.44 36.15
CA GLY A 359 54.35 3.23 37.61
C GLY A 359 53.81 4.42 38.43
N ASN A 360 52.50 4.72 38.38
CA ASN A 360 51.81 5.44 39.45
C ASN A 360 50.37 4.91 39.57
N MET A 361 50.16 4.01 40.51
CA MET A 361 48.84 3.57 40.95
C MET A 361 48.33 4.47 42.08
N ASN A 362 47.17 5.12 41.84
CA ASN A 362 46.30 5.51 42.94
C ASN A 362 45.01 4.70 42.82
N GLN A 363 44.76 3.91 43.89
CA GLN A 363 43.57 3.07 44.04
C GLN A 363 42.38 3.94 44.33
N ASN A 364 41.32 3.80 43.54
CA ASN A 364 39.90 3.77 43.91
C ASN A 364 39.00 4.08 42.70
N SER A 365 38.46 3.04 42.09
CA SER A 365 37.10 3.04 41.56
C SER A 365 36.74 1.63 41.08
N GLN A 366 35.82 1.02 41.80
CA GLN A 366 35.16 -0.23 41.37
C GLN A 366 34.20 0.06 40.23
N PHE A 367 34.44 -0.50 39.07
CA PHE A 367 33.44 -0.64 38.02
C PHE A 367 32.88 -2.06 38.06
N VAL A 368 31.59 -2.17 38.40
CA VAL A 368 30.82 -3.41 38.28
C VAL A 368 30.17 -3.43 36.92
N ALA A 369 30.64 -4.30 36.04
CA ALA A 369 29.96 -4.60 34.76
C ALA A 369 28.98 -5.73 35.03
N SER A 370 27.68 -5.45 34.97
CA SER A 370 26.63 -6.47 34.96
C SER A 370 26.23 -6.79 33.51
N LEU A 371 26.68 -7.96 33.05
CA LEU A 371 26.15 -8.58 31.81
C LEU A 371 24.87 -9.36 32.19
N GLY A 372 23.73 -8.81 31.84
CA GLY A 372 22.45 -9.50 31.96
C GLY A 372 21.92 -9.90 30.56
N PHE A 373 22.14 -11.15 30.18
CA PHE A 373 21.41 -11.77 29.08
C PHE A 373 20.11 -12.36 29.62
N THR A 374 18.97 -11.87 29.18
CA THR A 374 17.70 -12.60 29.26
C THR A 374 17.10 -12.74 27.87
N SER A 375 17.11 -13.98 27.40
CA SER A 375 16.36 -14.40 26.22
C SER A 375 14.88 -14.50 26.57
N TYR A 376 14.03 -13.75 25.90
CA TYR A 376 12.59 -14.03 25.83
C TYR A 376 12.20 -14.26 24.39
N GLY A 377 11.80 -15.51 24.11
CA GLY A 377 11.09 -15.87 22.91
C GLY A 377 9.65 -15.35 22.98
N PHE A 378 9.18 -14.69 21.93
CA PHE A 378 7.76 -14.37 21.76
C PHE A 378 7.26 -14.89 20.43
N GLY A 379 6.18 -15.66 20.59
CA GLY A 379 5.43 -16.25 19.51
C GLY A 379 4.74 -15.23 18.62
N ALA A 380 4.52 -15.67 17.39
CA ALA A 380 3.79 -14.94 16.38
C ALA A 380 2.33 -14.66 16.82
N GLY A 381 1.99 -13.39 16.98
CA GLY A 381 0.64 -12.88 17.22
C GLY A 381 0.34 -11.77 16.22
N ILE A 382 -0.66 -12.03 15.41
CA ILE A 382 -1.24 -11.21 14.35
C ILE A 382 -1.68 -9.84 14.90
N TRP A 383 -1.09 -8.74 14.39
CA TRP A 383 -1.67 -7.40 14.47
C TRP A 383 -1.50 -6.70 13.14
N TRP A 384 -2.49 -6.84 12.26
CA TRP A 384 -2.62 -6.04 11.04
C TRP A 384 -3.73 -5.01 11.27
N VAL A 385 -3.34 -3.83 11.74
CA VAL A 385 -4.18 -2.62 11.63
C VAL A 385 -3.67 -1.86 10.42
N SER A 386 -4.55 -1.54 9.50
CA SER A 386 -4.24 -0.92 8.22
C SER A 386 -3.48 0.40 8.40
N LEU A 387 -2.32 0.52 7.74
CA LEU A 387 -1.49 1.74 7.68
C LEU A 387 -2.27 2.99 7.21
N VAL A 388 -3.37 2.79 6.53
CA VAL A 388 -4.22 3.86 5.96
C VAL A 388 -4.93 4.68 7.04
N GLU A 389 -5.34 4.08 8.17
CA GLU A 389 -6.02 4.83 9.25
C GLU A 389 -5.05 5.63 10.12
N MET A 390 -3.77 5.23 10.19
CA MET A 390 -2.74 5.96 10.96
C MET A 390 -2.25 7.24 10.25
N LEU A 391 -2.41 7.34 8.94
CA LEU A 391 -1.92 8.46 8.14
C LEU A 391 -2.89 9.65 8.05
N ILE A 392 -4.18 9.44 8.32
CA ILE A 392 -5.19 10.53 8.30
C ILE A 392 -4.96 11.56 9.44
N GLY A 393 -4.34 11.15 10.55
CA GLY A 393 -4.03 12.03 11.69
C GLY A 393 -2.82 12.96 11.51
N LEU A 394 -2.00 12.78 10.46
CA LEU A 394 -0.74 13.50 10.27
C LEU A 394 -0.78 14.60 9.21
N PHE A 395 -1.94 14.88 8.63
CA PHE A 395 -2.09 15.87 7.53
C PHE A 395 -1.88 17.34 7.94
N LEU A 396 -1.74 17.65 9.23
CA LEU A 396 -1.80 19.04 9.72
C LEU A 396 -0.45 19.74 9.99
N ASN A 397 0.69 19.04 9.94
CA ASN A 397 1.96 19.62 10.41
C ASN A 397 3.01 20.02 9.35
N CYS A 398 2.72 19.91 8.04
CA CYS A 398 3.66 20.34 6.98
C CYS A 398 3.15 21.51 6.11
N PHE A 399 2.08 22.21 6.51
CA PHE A 399 1.54 23.39 5.83
C PHE A 399 1.49 24.63 6.71
N LEU A 400 2.34 24.74 7.73
CA LEU A 400 2.62 25.98 8.45
C LEU A 400 4.09 26.33 8.35
#